data_dfc8bcb25beafe869d99e307b4ed2cbf
#
_entry.id   dfc8bcb25beafe869d99e307b4ed2cbf
#
_cell.length_a   1.000
_cell.length_b   1.000
_cell.length_c   1.000
_cell.angle_alpha   90.00
_cell.angle_beta   90.00
_cell.angle_gamma   90.00
#
_symmetry.space_group_name_H-M   'P 1'
#
loop_
_entity.id
_entity.type
_entity.pdbx_description
1 polymer ?
#
loop_
_entity_poly.entity_id
_entity_poly.type
_entity_poly.pdbx_seq_one_letter_code
_entity_poly.pdbx_strand_id
1 'polypeptide(L)'
;VVEPVLSIPATSSENRTTVKIGSKIRLYSNTEGAVIFYTMDGTEPRYGAAEDGSGMEAKNENTKKYNASQGITVPEIGDSSIITITAVAYCKGLASSNISRLIFQYPAAVTAPYATPSAGAVTENTQVTLKTATEGAVIYYEVAYGNDTPKDPTESSNVYDSSNPFVIGKKTTIKAYAVKDGMKSEIVTFAYTVSDKLSVPTPSIDTGAVVASGTVIQLKADKDSTIY
;
A
#
# COMPACT_ATOMS: atom_id res chain seq x y z
N VAL A 1 7.13 27.83 30.59
CA VAL A 1 6.33 27.25 29.50
C VAL A 1 6.43 25.74 29.60
N VAL A 2 5.29 25.05 29.53
CA VAL A 2 5.24 23.58 29.51
C VAL A 2 5.52 23.09 28.09
N GLU A 3 6.25 22.00 27.98
CA GLU A 3 6.55 21.38 26.68
C GLU A 3 5.27 21.06 25.92
N PRO A 4 5.27 21.16 24.56
CA PRO A 4 4.15 20.70 23.74
C PRO A 4 3.86 19.22 23.98
N VAL A 5 2.61 18.90 24.30
CA VAL A 5 2.15 17.53 24.51
C VAL A 5 1.40 17.05 23.28
N LEU A 6 1.53 15.78 22.92
CA LEU A 6 0.85 15.19 21.77
C LEU A 6 -0.53 14.64 22.09
N SER A 7 -1.41 14.66 21.09
CA SER A 7 -2.68 13.92 21.10
C SER A 7 -2.50 12.41 20.88
N ILE A 8 -1.36 12.01 20.32
CA ILE A 8 -0.98 10.61 20.14
C ILE A 8 0.23 10.38 21.05
N PRO A 9 0.20 9.41 21.98
CA PRO A 9 1.35 9.15 22.83
C PRO A 9 2.55 8.78 21.96
N ALA A 10 3.61 9.58 22.04
CA ALA A 10 4.90 9.19 21.50
C ALA A 10 5.46 8.10 22.41
N THR A 11 5.74 6.98 21.84
CA THR A 11 6.39 5.88 22.53
C THR A 11 7.91 6.02 22.38
N SER A 12 8.65 5.46 23.33
CA SER A 12 10.12 5.47 23.37
C SER A 12 10.74 5.00 22.05
N SER A 13 12.03 5.21 21.84
CA SER A 13 12.77 4.86 20.61
C SER A 13 12.56 3.43 20.10
N GLU A 14 12.08 2.53 20.92
CA GLU A 14 11.83 1.13 20.59
C GLU A 14 10.36 0.82 20.22
N ASN A 15 9.43 1.72 20.52
CA ASN A 15 7.99 1.50 20.32
C ASN A 15 7.34 2.70 19.63
N ARG A 16 7.67 2.91 18.35
CA ARG A 16 7.21 4.05 17.58
C ARG A 16 5.73 3.91 17.23
N THR A 17 4.96 4.97 17.42
CA THR A 17 3.56 4.99 16.98
C THR A 17 3.49 5.03 15.47
N THR A 18 2.76 4.07 14.89
CA THR A 18 2.46 4.06 13.45
C THR A 18 1.38 5.09 13.15
N VAL A 19 1.62 5.94 12.15
CA VAL A 19 0.69 6.97 11.70
C VAL A 19 0.29 6.75 10.25
N LYS A 20 -0.99 6.96 9.96
CA LYS A 20 -1.51 6.84 8.59
C LYS A 20 -1.25 8.12 7.80
N ILE A 21 -0.92 7.97 6.50
CA ILE A 21 -0.84 9.09 5.56
C ILE A 21 -2.16 9.88 5.58
N GLY A 22 -2.08 11.20 5.56
CA GLY A 22 -3.24 12.10 5.60
C GLY A 22 -3.88 12.27 6.97
N SER A 23 -3.53 11.47 7.99
CA SER A 23 -4.01 11.66 9.35
C SER A 23 -3.48 12.97 9.97
N LYS A 24 -4.12 13.42 11.05
CA LYS A 24 -3.78 14.67 11.71
C LYS A 24 -3.11 14.43 13.05
N ILE A 25 -1.92 14.96 13.22
CA ILE A 25 -1.21 15.02 14.51
C ILE A 25 -1.54 16.37 15.15
N ARG A 26 -1.90 16.36 16.44
CA ARG A 26 -2.22 17.56 17.20
C ARG A 26 -1.20 17.77 18.29
N LEU A 27 -0.77 19.02 18.45
CA LEU A 27 0.13 19.47 19.52
C LEU A 27 -0.64 20.37 20.48
N TYR A 28 -0.35 20.28 21.75
CA TYR A 28 -0.88 21.19 22.77
C TYR A 28 0.24 21.71 23.65
N SER A 29 -0.02 22.85 24.28
CA SER A 29 0.72 23.34 25.44
C SER A 29 -0.26 23.64 26.54
N ASN A 30 0.06 23.28 27.79
CA ASN A 30 -0.76 23.63 28.95
C ASN A 30 -0.57 25.09 29.35
N THR A 31 0.31 25.84 28.70
CA THR A 31 0.49 27.27 28.92
C THR A 31 -0.50 28.04 28.05
N GLU A 32 -1.42 28.74 28.67
CA GLU A 32 -2.39 29.60 27.98
C GLU A 32 -1.68 30.68 27.14
N GLY A 33 -2.16 30.89 25.91
CA GLY A 33 -1.56 31.85 24.97
C GLY A 33 -0.21 31.43 24.40
N ALA A 34 0.25 30.20 24.66
CA ALA A 34 1.49 29.70 24.04
C ALA A 34 1.33 29.47 22.55
N VAL A 35 2.37 29.85 21.81
CA VAL A 35 2.52 29.58 20.39
C VAL A 35 3.50 28.42 20.22
N ILE A 36 3.15 27.43 19.39
CA ILE A 36 4.02 26.29 19.13
C ILE A 36 4.66 26.46 17.76
N PHE A 37 5.96 26.26 17.68
CA PHE A 37 6.74 26.14 16.46
C PHE A 37 7.24 24.70 16.31
N TYR A 38 7.26 24.20 15.11
CA TYR A 38 7.67 22.82 14.85
C TYR A 38 8.39 22.66 13.51
N THR A 39 9.16 21.58 13.39
CA THR A 39 9.71 21.05 12.15
C THR A 39 9.22 19.61 11.94
N MET A 40 9.37 19.08 10.74
CA MET A 40 9.01 17.69 10.43
C MET A 40 10.21 16.85 9.94
N ASP A 41 11.40 17.44 9.92
CA ASP A 41 12.66 16.84 9.50
C ASP A 41 13.60 16.51 10.67
N GLY A 42 13.12 16.72 11.89
CA GLY A 42 13.90 16.49 13.12
C GLY A 42 14.88 17.60 13.48
N THR A 43 15.01 18.64 12.66
CA THR A 43 15.80 19.83 13.00
C THR A 43 15.10 20.65 14.10
N GLU A 44 15.87 21.47 14.83
CA GLU A 44 15.29 22.34 15.87
C GLU A 44 14.54 23.51 15.22
N PRO A 45 13.32 23.83 15.70
CA PRO A 45 12.57 24.97 15.20
C PRO A 45 13.34 26.30 15.42
N ARG A 46 13.47 27.08 14.35
CA ARG A 46 14.03 28.45 14.41
C ARG A 46 12.92 29.47 14.33
N TYR A 47 12.76 30.27 15.37
CA TYR A 47 11.72 31.29 15.50
C TYR A 47 12.26 32.54 16.16
N GLY A 48 11.59 33.68 15.98
CA GLY A 48 12.00 34.95 16.53
C GLY A 48 10.93 36.01 16.39
N ALA A 49 11.17 37.20 16.86
CA ALA A 49 10.25 38.32 16.73
C ALA A 49 10.03 38.65 15.26
N ALA A 50 8.77 38.92 14.88
CA ALA A 50 8.41 39.45 13.58
C ALA A 50 8.90 40.90 13.46
N GLU A 51 9.35 41.28 12.27
CA GLU A 51 9.90 42.63 12.02
C GLU A 51 8.84 43.72 12.18
N ASP A 52 7.58 43.37 11.88
CA ASP A 52 6.42 44.28 12.03
C ASP A 52 5.86 44.36 13.45
N GLY A 53 6.48 43.66 14.42
CA GLY A 53 6.02 43.62 15.81
C GLY A 53 4.76 42.82 16.06
N SER A 54 4.25 42.08 15.05
CA SER A 54 3.01 41.27 15.16
C SER A 54 3.13 40.06 16.09
N GLY A 55 4.34 39.76 16.58
CA GLY A 55 4.59 38.66 17.50
C GLY A 55 5.79 37.81 17.12
N MET A 56 5.68 36.50 17.30
CA MET A 56 6.73 35.54 16.94
C MET A 56 6.41 34.81 15.64
N GLU A 57 7.41 34.63 14.81
CA GLU A 57 7.32 33.99 13.52
C GLU A 57 8.42 32.93 13.31
N ALA A 58 8.24 32.05 12.35
CA ALA A 58 9.27 31.12 11.89
C ALA A 58 10.39 31.88 11.16
N LYS A 59 11.65 31.51 11.39
CA LYS A 59 12.83 32.17 10.82
C LYS A 59 13.57 31.33 9.77
N ASN A 60 13.01 30.20 9.37
CA ASN A 60 13.47 29.40 8.23
C ASN A 60 12.31 28.64 7.59
N GLU A 61 12.52 28.04 6.44
CA GLU A 61 11.50 27.33 5.65
C GLU A 61 11.00 26.06 6.33
N ASN A 62 11.87 25.38 7.08
CA ASN A 62 11.53 24.12 7.74
C ASN A 62 10.69 24.33 9.00
N THR A 63 10.80 25.49 9.63
CA THR A 63 10.02 25.83 10.83
C THR A 63 8.63 26.32 10.44
N LYS A 64 7.62 25.73 11.07
CA LYS A 64 6.22 26.12 10.89
C LYS A 64 5.61 26.55 12.21
N LYS A 65 4.73 27.55 12.15
CA LYS A 65 3.89 27.93 13.29
C LYS A 65 2.68 27.00 13.30
N TYR A 66 2.44 26.35 14.44
CA TYR A 66 1.36 25.39 14.58
C TYR A 66 -0.02 26.09 14.58
N ASN A 67 -0.94 25.52 13.80
CA ASN A 67 -2.34 25.94 13.79
C ASN A 67 -3.21 24.81 14.37
N ALA A 68 -3.80 25.05 15.53
CA ALA A 68 -4.59 24.06 16.26
C ALA A 68 -5.86 23.62 15.51
N SER A 69 -6.46 24.49 14.69
CA SER A 69 -7.65 24.13 13.90
C SER A 69 -7.33 23.17 12.77
N GLN A 70 -6.14 23.27 12.19
CA GLN A 70 -5.71 22.46 11.05
C GLN A 70 -4.98 21.17 11.47
N GLY A 71 -4.20 21.21 12.56
CA GLY A 71 -3.27 20.14 12.94
C GLY A 71 -2.13 19.97 11.92
N ILE A 72 -1.25 19.01 12.17
CA ILE A 72 -0.17 18.63 11.25
C ILE A 72 -0.66 17.44 10.45
N THR A 73 -0.74 17.60 9.12
CA THR A 73 -1.08 16.47 8.24
C THR A 73 0.14 15.59 8.05
N VAL A 74 -0.02 14.28 8.26
CA VAL A 74 1.00 13.29 7.93
C VAL A 74 1.17 13.28 6.41
N PRO A 75 2.35 13.66 5.87
CA PRO A 75 2.59 13.69 4.43
C PRO A 75 2.65 12.30 3.84
N GLU A 76 2.72 12.21 2.51
CA GLU A 76 3.09 10.98 1.82
C GLU A 76 4.51 10.55 2.22
N ILE A 77 4.76 9.24 2.12
CA ILE A 77 6.06 8.68 2.44
C ILE A 77 7.11 9.22 1.46
N GLY A 78 8.20 9.75 2.00
CA GLY A 78 9.38 10.12 1.23
C GLY A 78 10.45 9.02 1.32
N ASP A 79 11.71 9.43 1.28
CA ASP A 79 12.86 8.50 1.40
C ASP A 79 13.00 7.87 2.79
N SER A 80 12.32 8.41 3.80
CA SER A 80 12.38 7.93 5.17
C SER A 80 11.09 7.20 5.58
N SER A 81 11.24 6.05 6.22
CA SER A 81 10.12 5.31 6.84
C SER A 81 9.64 5.91 8.17
N ILE A 82 10.20 7.03 8.59
CA ILE A 82 9.87 7.72 9.84
C ILE A 82 9.61 9.22 9.61
N ILE A 83 8.81 9.81 10.50
CA ILE A 83 8.63 11.26 10.63
C ILE A 83 9.15 11.65 12.00
N THR A 84 10.00 12.66 12.05
CA THR A 84 10.45 13.27 13.31
C THR A 84 9.87 14.66 13.41
N ILE A 85 8.94 14.88 14.34
CA ILE A 85 8.44 16.20 14.68
C ILE A 85 9.24 16.72 15.87
N THR A 86 9.89 17.86 15.69
CA THR A 86 10.56 18.59 16.76
C THR A 86 9.75 19.85 17.03
N ALA A 87 9.34 20.07 18.27
CA ALA A 87 8.45 21.17 18.62
C ALA A 87 8.92 21.91 19.88
N VAL A 88 8.63 23.21 19.92
CA VAL A 88 8.89 24.08 21.06
C VAL A 88 7.69 25.00 21.27
N ALA A 89 7.35 25.29 22.52
CA ALA A 89 6.32 26.27 22.86
C ALA A 89 6.98 27.58 23.35
N TYR A 90 6.42 28.69 22.89
CA TYR A 90 6.80 30.04 23.31
C TYR A 90 5.58 30.77 23.86
N CYS A 91 5.79 31.51 24.96
CA CYS A 91 4.80 32.44 25.51
C CYS A 91 5.49 33.73 25.91
N LYS A 92 4.89 34.87 25.54
CA LYS A 92 5.44 36.20 25.86
C LYS A 92 5.64 36.35 27.39
N GLY A 93 6.82 36.79 27.79
CA GLY A 93 7.16 37.01 29.20
C GLY A 93 7.63 35.76 29.96
N LEU A 94 7.68 34.59 29.28
CA LEU A 94 8.18 33.35 29.85
C LEU A 94 9.38 32.83 29.03
N ALA A 95 10.21 32.00 29.64
CA ALA A 95 11.21 31.25 28.90
C ALA A 95 10.49 30.26 27.96
N SER A 96 11.10 29.94 26.79
CA SER A 96 10.62 28.90 25.93
C SER A 96 10.63 27.54 26.64
N SER A 97 9.75 26.64 26.21
CA SER A 97 9.81 25.25 26.68
C SER A 97 11.11 24.57 26.26
N ASN A 98 11.42 23.43 26.85
CA ASN A 98 12.35 22.50 26.26
C ASN A 98 11.83 22.05 24.91
N ILE A 99 12.68 21.43 24.10
CA ILE A 99 12.32 20.88 22.79
C ILE A 99 11.74 19.49 23.00
N SER A 100 10.52 19.30 22.51
CA SER A 100 9.91 17.96 22.39
C SER A 100 10.28 17.35 21.05
N ARG A 101 10.80 16.12 21.06
CA ARG A 101 11.10 15.35 19.86
C ARG A 101 10.24 14.09 19.80
N LEU A 102 9.50 13.92 18.72
CA LEU A 102 8.44 12.96 18.56
C LEU A 102 8.67 12.19 17.27
N ILE A 103 8.85 10.88 17.39
CA ILE A 103 9.20 10.01 16.26
C ILE A 103 8.02 9.10 15.97
N PHE A 104 7.53 9.18 14.75
CA PHE A 104 6.48 8.30 14.21
C PHE A 104 7.05 7.46 13.09
N GLN A 105 6.41 6.34 12.81
CA GLN A 105 6.74 5.51 11.66
C GLN A 105 5.55 5.40 10.72
N TYR A 106 5.84 5.26 9.43
CA TYR A 106 4.84 4.89 8.45
C TYR A 106 4.46 3.40 8.59
N PRO A 107 3.26 3.00 8.12
CA PRO A 107 2.92 1.59 8.02
C PRO A 107 3.94 0.85 7.15
N ALA A 108 4.05 -0.46 7.34
CA ALA A 108 4.87 -1.29 6.48
C ALA A 108 4.43 -1.19 5.01
N ALA A 109 5.39 -1.30 4.09
CA ALA A 109 5.10 -1.30 2.66
C ALA A 109 4.09 -2.40 2.30
N VAL A 110 3.17 -2.09 1.38
CA VAL A 110 2.17 -3.03 0.90
C VAL A 110 2.74 -3.81 -0.29
N THR A 111 2.68 -5.13 -0.21
CA THR A 111 3.15 -6.01 -1.29
C THR A 111 2.15 -6.00 -2.45
N ALA A 112 2.65 -5.86 -3.67
CA ALA A 112 1.82 -5.92 -4.87
C ALA A 112 1.06 -7.26 -4.97
N PRO A 113 -0.17 -7.26 -5.54
CA PRO A 113 -0.90 -8.49 -5.77
C PRO A 113 -0.17 -9.45 -6.71
N TYR A 114 -0.43 -10.73 -6.52
CA TYR A 114 -0.05 -11.79 -7.46
C TYR A 114 -1.27 -12.62 -7.83
N ALA A 115 -1.23 -13.23 -9.01
CA ALA A 115 -2.32 -14.03 -9.53
C ALA A 115 -1.99 -15.53 -9.50
N THR A 116 -3.00 -16.35 -9.26
CA THR A 116 -2.90 -17.80 -9.34
C THR A 116 -4.05 -18.34 -10.21
N PRO A 117 -3.75 -19.02 -11.35
CA PRO A 117 -2.43 -19.22 -11.93
C PRO A 117 -1.78 -17.92 -12.40
N SER A 118 -0.46 -17.95 -12.62
CA SER A 118 0.29 -16.80 -13.15
C SER A 118 -0.24 -16.38 -14.53
N ALA A 119 -0.02 -15.12 -14.90
CA ALA A 119 -0.37 -14.59 -16.22
C ALA A 119 0.25 -15.42 -17.36
N GLY A 120 -0.46 -15.51 -18.46
CA GLY A 120 -0.04 -16.27 -19.64
C GLY A 120 -1.18 -16.99 -20.34
N ALA A 121 -0.84 -18.05 -21.09
CA ALA A 121 -1.81 -18.89 -21.76
C ALA A 121 -2.46 -19.86 -20.76
N VAL A 122 -3.79 -19.91 -20.76
CA VAL A 122 -4.60 -20.78 -19.90
C VAL A 122 -5.68 -21.46 -20.73
N THR A 123 -6.24 -22.55 -20.22
CA THR A 123 -7.41 -23.18 -20.84
C THR A 123 -8.67 -22.36 -20.59
N GLU A 124 -9.66 -22.51 -21.45
CA GLU A 124 -10.97 -21.88 -21.28
C GLU A 124 -11.58 -22.23 -19.91
N ASN A 125 -12.27 -21.26 -19.31
CA ASN A 125 -12.88 -21.35 -17.98
C ASN A 125 -11.89 -21.52 -16.82
N THR A 126 -10.58 -21.26 -17.03
CA THR A 126 -9.62 -21.20 -15.91
C THR A 126 -10.02 -20.13 -14.91
N GLN A 127 -10.08 -20.51 -13.64
CA GLN A 127 -10.31 -19.58 -12.53
C GLN A 127 -9.00 -18.94 -12.08
N VAL A 128 -8.98 -17.61 -12.02
CA VAL A 128 -7.83 -16.83 -11.57
C VAL A 128 -8.17 -16.10 -10.29
N THR A 129 -7.36 -16.30 -9.26
CA THR A 129 -7.46 -15.58 -7.99
C THR A 129 -6.33 -14.58 -7.82
N LEU A 130 -6.63 -13.44 -7.19
CA LEU A 130 -5.63 -12.47 -6.75
C LEU A 130 -5.37 -12.60 -5.27
N LYS A 131 -4.11 -12.49 -4.87
CA LYS A 131 -3.67 -12.48 -3.46
C LYS A 131 -2.55 -11.44 -3.27
N THR A 132 -2.35 -11.01 -2.04
CA THR A 132 -1.17 -10.23 -1.62
C THR A 132 -0.61 -10.83 -0.34
N ALA A 133 0.70 -10.72 -0.14
CA ALA A 133 1.35 -11.16 1.10
C ALA A 133 1.05 -10.20 2.29
N THR A 134 0.52 -9.01 2.02
CA THR A 134 0.15 -8.06 3.08
C THR A 134 -1.21 -8.43 3.65
N GLU A 135 -1.22 -9.02 4.83
CA GLU A 135 -2.44 -9.44 5.53
C GLU A 135 -3.38 -8.25 5.77
N GLY A 136 -4.67 -8.42 5.46
CA GLY A 136 -5.70 -7.40 5.62
C GLY A 136 -5.63 -6.23 4.63
N ALA A 137 -4.80 -6.33 3.58
CA ALA A 137 -4.82 -5.35 2.50
C ALA A 137 -6.02 -5.58 1.57
N VAL A 138 -6.60 -4.49 1.08
CA VAL A 138 -7.68 -4.48 0.08
C VAL A 138 -7.07 -4.43 -1.31
N ILE A 139 -7.48 -5.32 -2.21
CA ILE A 139 -7.03 -5.32 -3.60
C ILE A 139 -8.08 -4.62 -4.46
N TYR A 140 -7.66 -3.56 -5.17
CA TYR A 140 -8.46 -2.86 -6.17
C TYR A 140 -8.02 -3.29 -7.56
N TYR A 141 -8.97 -3.42 -8.50
CA TYR A 141 -8.66 -3.86 -9.84
C TYR A 141 -9.53 -3.21 -10.91
N GLU A 142 -9.00 -3.23 -12.14
CA GLU A 142 -9.69 -2.97 -13.39
C GLU A 142 -9.45 -4.13 -14.35
N VAL A 143 -10.43 -4.46 -15.18
CA VAL A 143 -10.34 -5.57 -16.14
C VAL A 143 -10.79 -5.11 -17.53
N ALA A 144 -10.10 -5.58 -18.55
CA ALA A 144 -10.48 -5.40 -19.95
C ALA A 144 -10.38 -6.71 -20.71
N TYR A 145 -11.12 -6.82 -21.79
CA TYR A 145 -11.26 -8.03 -22.58
C TYR A 145 -10.84 -7.78 -24.04
N GLY A 146 -10.34 -8.83 -24.70
CA GLY A 146 -9.89 -8.74 -26.08
C GLY A 146 -8.61 -7.89 -26.18
N ASN A 147 -8.62 -6.87 -27.04
CA ASN A 147 -7.48 -5.99 -27.26
C ASN A 147 -7.52 -4.68 -26.45
N ASP A 148 -8.55 -4.51 -25.64
CA ASP A 148 -8.68 -3.34 -24.80
C ASP A 148 -7.65 -3.38 -23.65
N THR A 149 -7.24 -2.19 -23.20
CA THR A 149 -6.34 -2.03 -22.06
C THR A 149 -7.13 -1.46 -20.88
N PRO A 150 -7.11 -2.10 -19.70
CA PRO A 150 -7.77 -1.55 -18.53
C PRO A 150 -7.07 -0.28 -18.07
N LYS A 151 -7.82 0.64 -17.48
CA LYS A 151 -7.29 1.82 -16.79
C LYS A 151 -6.45 1.39 -15.58
N ASP A 152 -5.62 2.28 -15.09
CA ASP A 152 -4.98 2.08 -13.80
C ASP A 152 -6.03 2.12 -12.70
N PRO A 153 -6.06 1.11 -11.80
CA PRO A 153 -7.04 1.06 -10.74
C PRO A 153 -6.80 2.15 -9.70
N THR A 154 -7.89 2.64 -9.11
CA THR A 154 -7.93 3.63 -8.03
C THR A 154 -8.75 3.09 -6.86
N GLU A 155 -8.80 3.79 -5.74
CA GLU A 155 -9.67 3.39 -4.61
C GLU A 155 -11.18 3.52 -4.91
N SER A 156 -11.54 4.04 -6.10
CA SER A 156 -12.91 4.03 -6.64
C SER A 156 -13.17 2.87 -7.61
N SER A 157 -12.15 2.07 -7.91
CA SER A 157 -12.25 0.90 -8.79
C SER A 157 -12.87 -0.30 -8.07
N ASN A 158 -13.04 -1.41 -8.78
CA ASN A 158 -13.61 -2.62 -8.21
C ASN A 158 -12.73 -3.18 -7.09
N VAL A 159 -13.35 -3.63 -6.02
CA VAL A 159 -12.69 -4.36 -4.94
C VAL A 159 -12.72 -5.85 -5.25
N TYR A 160 -11.56 -6.50 -5.17
CA TYR A 160 -11.46 -7.93 -5.41
C TYR A 160 -12.04 -8.72 -4.22
N ASP A 161 -12.94 -9.64 -4.54
CA ASP A 161 -13.50 -10.62 -3.60
C ASP A 161 -12.97 -12.02 -3.96
N SER A 162 -12.28 -12.65 -3.02
CA SER A 162 -11.73 -14.00 -3.20
C SER A 162 -12.79 -15.09 -3.39
N SER A 163 -14.04 -14.83 -3.01
CA SER A 163 -15.16 -15.74 -3.24
C SER A 163 -15.62 -15.73 -4.71
N ASN A 164 -15.20 -14.72 -5.47
CA ASN A 164 -15.58 -14.53 -6.87
C ASN A 164 -14.32 -14.44 -7.77
N PRO A 165 -13.65 -15.55 -8.06
CA PRO A 165 -12.48 -15.56 -8.92
C PRO A 165 -12.83 -15.13 -10.35
N PHE A 166 -11.86 -14.58 -11.09
CA PHE A 166 -12.04 -14.30 -12.51
C PHE A 166 -12.11 -15.61 -13.29
N VAL A 167 -13.10 -15.75 -14.16
CA VAL A 167 -13.21 -16.88 -15.09
C VAL A 167 -12.71 -16.44 -16.46
N ILE A 168 -11.63 -17.03 -16.94
CA ILE A 168 -10.97 -16.66 -18.20
C ILE A 168 -11.58 -17.45 -19.36
N GLY A 169 -12.52 -16.84 -20.07
CA GLY A 169 -13.17 -17.42 -21.26
C GLY A 169 -12.71 -16.76 -22.58
N LYS A 170 -11.87 -15.73 -22.52
CA LYS A 170 -11.29 -15.00 -23.65
C LYS A 170 -10.06 -14.25 -23.21
N LYS A 171 -9.33 -13.64 -24.17
CA LYS A 171 -8.19 -12.76 -23.83
C LYS A 171 -8.63 -11.72 -22.80
N THR A 172 -7.96 -11.69 -21.66
CA THR A 172 -8.31 -10.87 -20.50
C THR A 172 -7.06 -10.20 -19.93
N THR A 173 -7.13 -8.91 -19.68
CA THR A 173 -6.07 -8.15 -19.01
C THR A 173 -6.63 -7.58 -17.71
N ILE A 174 -5.95 -7.82 -16.59
CA ILE A 174 -6.32 -7.33 -15.26
C ILE A 174 -5.17 -6.45 -14.77
N LYS A 175 -5.48 -5.23 -14.34
CA LYS A 175 -4.56 -4.40 -13.55
C LYS A 175 -5.03 -4.36 -12.12
N ALA A 176 -4.12 -4.52 -11.16
CA ALA A 176 -4.45 -4.53 -9.75
C ALA A 176 -3.35 -3.93 -8.88
N TYR A 177 -3.74 -3.38 -7.75
CA TYR A 177 -2.85 -2.96 -6.67
C TYR A 177 -3.52 -3.19 -5.32
N ALA A 178 -2.72 -3.23 -4.25
CA ALA A 178 -3.21 -3.43 -2.90
C ALA A 178 -3.05 -2.17 -2.05
N VAL A 179 -3.99 -1.96 -1.11
CA VAL A 179 -3.98 -0.82 -0.17
C VAL A 179 -4.15 -1.33 1.24
N LYS A 180 -3.34 -0.82 2.16
CA LYS A 180 -3.51 -1.02 3.61
C LYS A 180 -3.02 0.22 4.36
N ASP A 181 -3.81 0.70 5.33
CA ASP A 181 -3.45 1.82 6.20
C ASP A 181 -3.02 3.10 5.48
N GLY A 182 -3.57 3.34 4.26
CA GLY A 182 -3.22 4.47 3.40
C GLY A 182 -1.98 4.25 2.53
N MET A 183 -1.27 3.13 2.71
CA MET A 183 -0.14 2.73 1.85
C MET A 183 -0.64 1.96 0.64
N LYS A 184 -0.01 2.19 -0.50
CA LYS A 184 -0.33 1.55 -1.78
C LYS A 184 0.84 0.70 -2.26
N SER A 185 0.53 -0.42 -2.87
CA SER A 185 1.53 -1.19 -3.60
C SER A 185 1.74 -0.62 -5.01
N GLU A 186 2.74 -1.14 -5.71
CA GLU A 186 2.85 -0.99 -7.16
C GLU A 186 1.62 -1.59 -7.86
N ILE A 187 1.25 -1.02 -9.02
CA ILE A 187 0.22 -1.57 -9.90
C ILE A 187 0.85 -2.69 -10.73
N VAL A 188 0.22 -3.86 -10.71
CA VAL A 188 0.65 -5.02 -11.50
C VAL A 188 -0.37 -5.34 -12.58
N THR A 189 0.11 -5.87 -13.70
CA THR A 189 -0.71 -6.24 -14.85
C THR A 189 -0.62 -7.75 -15.09
N PHE A 190 -1.78 -8.40 -15.19
CA PHE A 190 -1.91 -9.83 -15.50
C PHE A 190 -2.63 -9.96 -16.84
N ALA A 191 -1.93 -10.46 -17.84
CA ALA A 191 -2.50 -10.71 -19.18
C ALA A 191 -2.67 -12.22 -19.40
N TYR A 192 -3.89 -12.60 -19.73
CA TYR A 192 -4.26 -13.99 -20.03
C TYR A 192 -4.72 -14.11 -21.48
N THR A 193 -4.31 -15.20 -22.12
CA THR A 193 -4.84 -15.64 -23.41
C THR A 193 -5.44 -17.02 -23.24
N VAL A 194 -6.57 -17.27 -23.90
CA VAL A 194 -7.12 -18.63 -23.97
C VAL A 194 -6.40 -19.36 -25.09
N SER A 195 -5.85 -20.50 -24.76
CA SER A 195 -5.30 -21.44 -25.76
C SER A 195 -5.95 -22.79 -25.57
N ASP A 196 -6.37 -23.37 -26.64
CA ASP A 196 -6.80 -24.76 -26.70
C ASP A 196 -5.54 -25.63 -26.57
N LYS A 197 -5.01 -25.74 -25.35
CA LYS A 197 -3.91 -26.66 -25.11
C LYS A 197 -4.49 -28.06 -25.10
N LEU A 198 -4.19 -28.82 -26.14
CA LEU A 198 -4.54 -30.24 -26.19
C LEU A 198 -3.99 -30.95 -24.93
N SER A 199 -4.78 -31.82 -24.37
CA SER A 199 -4.34 -32.67 -23.26
C SER A 199 -3.31 -33.68 -23.77
N VAL A 200 -2.38 -34.06 -22.89
CA VAL A 200 -1.45 -35.14 -23.23
C VAL A 200 -2.26 -36.40 -23.46
N PRO A 201 -2.02 -37.13 -24.60
CA PRO A 201 -2.72 -38.37 -24.86
C PRO A 201 -2.54 -39.36 -23.70
N THR A 202 -3.64 -39.94 -23.25
CA THR A 202 -3.65 -40.93 -22.16
C THR A 202 -3.77 -42.35 -22.71
N PRO A 203 -2.93 -43.28 -22.26
CA PRO A 203 -3.06 -44.69 -22.70
C PRO A 203 -4.27 -45.36 -22.05
N SER A 204 -4.82 -46.35 -22.72
CA SER A 204 -5.91 -47.19 -22.22
C SER A 204 -5.49 -48.16 -21.10
N ILE A 205 -4.19 -48.24 -20.86
CA ILE A 205 -3.56 -49.09 -19.81
C ILE A 205 -2.57 -48.24 -19.03
N ASP A 206 -2.58 -48.35 -17.71
CA ASP A 206 -1.71 -47.56 -16.83
C ASP A 206 -0.23 -47.83 -17.07
N THR A 207 0.59 -46.82 -16.92
CA THR A 207 2.04 -46.90 -17.03
C THR A 207 2.58 -47.89 -16.00
N GLY A 208 3.38 -48.86 -16.47
CA GLY A 208 3.98 -49.91 -15.64
C GLY A 208 3.10 -51.18 -15.48
N ALA A 209 1.92 -51.22 -16.10
CA ALA A 209 1.13 -52.43 -16.10
C ALA A 209 1.80 -53.55 -16.93
N VAL A 210 1.75 -54.77 -16.45
CA VAL A 210 2.20 -55.96 -17.17
C VAL A 210 1.09 -56.42 -18.11
N VAL A 211 1.40 -56.49 -19.41
CA VAL A 211 0.42 -56.86 -20.42
C VAL A 211 0.87 -58.13 -21.18
N ALA A 212 -0.10 -58.91 -21.66
CA ALA A 212 0.18 -60.05 -22.49
C ALA A 212 0.68 -59.64 -23.87
N SER A 213 1.45 -60.54 -24.54
CA SER A 213 1.87 -60.31 -25.92
C SER A 213 0.62 -60.19 -26.86
N GLY A 214 0.61 -59.15 -27.68
CA GLY A 214 -0.51 -58.88 -28.57
C GLY A 214 -1.61 -57.97 -28.00
N THR A 215 -1.46 -57.49 -26.74
CA THR A 215 -2.36 -56.51 -26.14
C THR A 215 -2.32 -55.19 -26.94
N VAL A 216 -3.50 -54.71 -27.37
CA VAL A 216 -3.63 -53.43 -28.06
C VAL A 216 -3.76 -52.31 -27.05
N ILE A 217 -2.81 -51.36 -27.06
CA ILE A 217 -2.87 -50.14 -26.27
C ILE A 217 -3.44 -49.03 -27.16
N GLN A 218 -4.54 -48.43 -26.70
CA GLN A 218 -5.14 -47.27 -27.37
C GLN A 218 -4.69 -46.00 -26.64
N LEU A 219 -4.43 -44.94 -27.41
CA LEU A 219 -4.23 -43.61 -26.88
C LEU A 219 -5.51 -42.80 -27.08
N LYS A 220 -5.96 -42.19 -25.98
CA LYS A 220 -7.12 -41.26 -26.00
C LYS A 220 -6.58 -39.84 -25.97
N ALA A 221 -7.05 -39.00 -26.85
CA ALA A 221 -6.73 -37.57 -26.92
C ALA A 221 -8.02 -36.76 -27.00
N ASP A 222 -7.89 -35.45 -27.00
CA ASP A 222 -9.01 -34.54 -27.14
C ASP A 222 -9.73 -34.72 -28.48
N LYS A 223 -11.02 -34.37 -28.50
CA LYS A 223 -11.83 -34.40 -29.70
C LYS A 223 -11.17 -33.60 -30.81
N ASP A 224 -11.20 -34.11 -32.03
CA ASP A 224 -10.65 -33.46 -33.22
C ASP A 224 -9.12 -33.24 -33.20
N SER A 225 -8.39 -33.96 -32.33
CA SER A 225 -6.94 -33.97 -32.29
C SER A 225 -6.33 -35.15 -33.01
N THR A 226 -5.08 -34.99 -33.50
CA THR A 226 -4.30 -36.08 -34.12
C THR A 226 -3.11 -36.39 -33.20
N ILE A 227 -2.92 -37.68 -32.93
CA ILE A 227 -1.76 -38.17 -32.16
C ILE A 227 -0.69 -38.60 -33.16
N TYR A 228 0.53 -38.04 -33.01
CA TYR A 228 1.70 -38.38 -33.79
C TYR A 228 2.70 -39.17 -32.95
#